data_f0158627149f480a1c8286871134f96c
#
_entry.id   f0158627149f480a1c8286871134f96c
#
_cell.length_a   1.000
_cell.length_b   1.000
_cell.length_c   1.000
_cell.angle_alpha   90.00
_cell.angle_beta   90.00
_cell.angle_gamma   90.00
#
_symmetry.space_group_name_H-M   'P 1'
#
loop_
_entity.id
_entity.type
_entity.pdbx_description
1 polymer ?
#
loop_
_entity_poly.entity_id
_entity_poly.type
_entity_poly.pdbx_seq_one_letter_code
_entity_poly.pdbx_strand_id
1 'polypeptide(L)'
;MSQRHSPKEFLQLELVHVARDSAVFQYTEGSGATIACFNFTAPEGILLHQKLRERGLTSSVFSVNNVFPHDWSCIKQSVARTGRLVVLDDSKSINLLGYALLHEVAEACPASQRIIVTREAEIDFGVSPDTFHIDYDALVYRLVSEPSKEPTVV
;
A
#
# COMPACT_ATOMS: atom_id res chain seq x y z
N MET A 1 -2.92 -21.74 -6.21
CA MET A 1 -3.48 -20.59 -5.48
C MET A 1 -3.13 -20.74 -4.02
N SER A 2 -2.21 -19.98 -3.52
CA SER A 2 -2.00 -19.97 -2.08
C SER A 2 -3.05 -19.06 -1.46
N GLN A 3 -3.99 -19.64 -0.73
CA GLN A 3 -4.90 -18.87 0.11
C GLN A 3 -4.08 -18.36 1.31
N ARG A 4 -3.56 -17.14 1.18
CA ARG A 4 -2.73 -16.54 2.23
C ARG A 4 -3.53 -16.15 3.47
N HIS A 5 -4.85 -15.94 3.34
CA HIS A 5 -5.73 -15.51 4.42
C HIS A 5 -7.13 -16.09 4.30
N SER A 6 -7.79 -16.25 5.43
CA SER A 6 -9.17 -16.71 5.46
C SER A 6 -10.13 -15.65 4.90
N PRO A 7 -11.05 -16.02 4.00
CA PRO A 7 -12.06 -15.09 3.50
C PRO A 7 -12.90 -14.42 4.60
N LYS A 8 -12.97 -15.01 5.78
CA LYS A 8 -13.74 -14.46 6.92
C LYS A 8 -13.16 -13.15 7.47
N GLU A 9 -11.85 -12.91 7.30
CA GLU A 9 -11.22 -11.67 7.74
C GLU A 9 -11.63 -10.48 6.88
N PHE A 10 -11.97 -10.71 5.63
CA PHE A 10 -12.48 -9.68 4.71
C PHE A 10 -13.96 -9.34 4.92
N LEU A 11 -14.76 -10.28 5.38
CA LEU A 11 -16.21 -10.11 5.53
C LEU A 11 -16.59 -9.15 6.67
N GLN A 12 -15.65 -8.78 7.53
CA GLN A 12 -15.87 -7.86 8.65
C GLN A 12 -15.46 -6.42 8.35
N LEU A 13 -14.91 -6.15 7.15
CA LEU A 13 -14.46 -4.82 6.77
C LEU A 13 -15.55 -4.11 5.98
N GLU A 14 -16.05 -3.02 6.53
CA GLU A 14 -16.93 -2.12 5.80
C GLU A 14 -16.10 -1.23 4.87
N LEU A 15 -16.55 -1.08 3.64
CA LEU A 15 -15.94 -0.17 2.69
C LEU A 15 -16.21 1.28 3.12
N VAL A 16 -15.15 2.03 3.33
CA VAL A 16 -15.22 3.46 3.66
C VAL A 16 -15.54 4.28 2.41
N HIS A 17 -14.92 3.95 1.30
CA HIS A 17 -15.08 4.66 0.05
C HIS A 17 -14.87 3.75 -1.16
N VAL A 18 -15.63 4.02 -2.21
CA VAL A 18 -15.49 3.34 -3.51
C VAL A 18 -15.44 4.38 -4.62
N ALA A 19 -14.30 4.50 -5.28
CA ALA A 19 -14.18 5.24 -6.52
C ALA A 19 -14.51 4.29 -7.68
N ARG A 20 -15.78 4.22 -8.05
CA ARG A 20 -16.31 3.22 -8.99
C ARG A 20 -15.66 3.28 -10.36
N ASP A 21 -15.37 4.47 -10.85
CA ASP A 21 -14.81 4.66 -12.19
C ASP A 21 -13.36 4.22 -12.31
N SER A 22 -12.62 4.24 -11.21
CA SER A 22 -11.22 3.83 -11.15
C SER A 22 -10.98 2.50 -10.42
N ALA A 23 -12.05 1.86 -9.95
CA ALA A 23 -12.00 0.60 -9.18
C ALA A 23 -11.03 0.65 -7.99
N VAL A 24 -10.98 1.78 -7.30
CA VAL A 24 -10.23 1.97 -6.06
C VAL A 24 -11.18 1.82 -4.88
N PHE A 25 -10.84 0.94 -3.95
CA PHE A 25 -11.66 0.63 -2.77
C PHE A 25 -10.87 1.00 -1.52
N GLN A 26 -11.51 1.77 -0.63
CA GLN A 26 -10.92 2.12 0.66
C GLN A 26 -11.58 1.33 1.77
N TYR A 27 -10.79 0.57 2.52
CA TYR A 27 -11.27 -0.31 3.60
C TYR A 27 -11.16 0.33 4.99
N THR A 28 -10.16 1.16 5.21
CA THR A 28 -9.93 1.84 6.49
C THR A 28 -9.59 3.30 6.27
N GLU A 29 -9.73 4.10 7.30
CA GLU A 29 -9.35 5.50 7.29
C GLU A 29 -8.44 5.81 8.48
N GLY A 30 -7.33 6.48 8.22
CA GLY A 30 -6.37 6.86 9.24
C GLY A 30 -5.54 8.07 8.84
N SER A 31 -4.80 8.59 9.80
CA SER A 31 -4.01 9.82 9.63
C SER A 31 -2.50 9.59 9.64
N GLY A 32 -2.05 8.40 9.95
CA GLY A 32 -0.62 8.10 10.13
C GLY A 32 0.09 7.58 8.90
N ALA A 33 -0.58 6.79 8.07
CA ALA A 33 -0.02 6.22 6.85
C ALA A 33 -1.11 5.92 5.83
N THR A 34 -0.71 5.88 4.56
CA THR A 34 -1.55 5.43 3.45
C THR A 34 -0.94 4.15 2.86
N ILE A 35 -1.74 3.11 2.73
CA ILE A 35 -1.34 1.81 2.19
C ILE A 35 -2.12 1.56 0.91
N ALA A 36 -1.42 1.41 -0.20
CA ALA A 36 -2.01 1.11 -1.51
C ALA A 36 -1.64 -0.31 -1.93
N CYS A 37 -2.66 -1.14 -2.15
CA CYS A 37 -2.52 -2.55 -2.44
C CYS A 37 -2.89 -2.82 -3.89
N PHE A 38 -1.95 -3.33 -4.67
CA PHE A 38 -2.15 -3.76 -6.05
C PHE A 38 -2.29 -5.28 -6.15
N ASN A 39 -3.09 -5.72 -7.09
CA ASN A 39 -3.37 -7.14 -7.34
C ASN A 39 -3.97 -7.83 -6.09
N PHE A 40 -3.30 -8.82 -5.55
CA PHE A 40 -3.80 -9.64 -4.44
C PHE A 40 -3.19 -9.27 -3.08
N THR A 41 -2.65 -8.07 -2.94
CA THR A 41 -1.95 -7.65 -1.71
C THR A 41 -2.86 -6.99 -0.66
N ALA A 42 -4.15 -6.88 -0.91
CA ALA A 42 -5.08 -6.30 0.07
C ALA A 42 -5.04 -6.98 1.44
N PRO A 43 -4.96 -8.32 1.56
CA PRO A 43 -4.79 -8.98 2.85
C PRO A 43 -3.55 -8.54 3.61
N GLU A 44 -2.44 -8.41 2.92
CA GLU A 44 -1.17 -7.95 3.50
C GLU A 44 -1.26 -6.49 3.94
N GLY A 45 -1.97 -5.66 3.17
CA GLY A 45 -2.25 -4.27 3.55
C GLY A 45 -3.09 -4.15 4.83
N ILE A 46 -4.10 -5.00 4.97
CA ILE A 46 -4.92 -5.07 6.19
C ILE A 46 -4.08 -5.54 7.38
N LEU A 47 -3.23 -6.54 7.20
CA LEU A 47 -2.35 -7.03 8.25
C LEU A 47 -1.34 -5.95 8.68
N LEU A 48 -0.79 -5.22 7.74
CA LEU A 48 0.08 -4.07 8.04
C LEU A 48 -0.68 -2.98 8.81
N HIS A 49 -1.90 -2.68 8.41
CA HIS A 49 -2.78 -1.75 9.13
C HIS A 49 -2.97 -2.16 10.60
N GLN A 50 -3.25 -3.45 10.85
CA GLN A 50 -3.43 -3.98 12.21
C GLN A 50 -2.14 -3.83 13.03
N LYS A 51 -1.00 -4.15 12.46
CA LYS A 51 0.30 -4.03 13.13
C LYS A 51 0.69 -2.59 13.43
N LEU A 52 0.40 -1.66 12.53
CA LEU A 52 0.58 -0.23 12.77
C LEU A 52 -0.32 0.27 13.89
N ARG A 53 -1.57 -0.19 13.91
CA ARG A 53 -2.54 0.17 14.95
C ARG A 53 -2.09 -0.28 16.33
N GLU A 54 -1.47 -1.45 16.47
CA GLU A 54 -0.87 -1.93 17.72
C GLU A 54 0.23 -1.00 18.23
N ARG A 55 0.86 -0.26 17.33
CA ARG A 55 1.90 0.75 17.65
C ARG A 55 1.35 2.17 17.74
N GLY A 56 0.03 2.35 17.73
CA GLY A 56 -0.64 3.63 17.85
C GLY A 56 -0.72 4.45 16.56
N LEU A 57 -0.42 3.87 15.40
CA LEU A 57 -0.48 4.54 14.11
C LEU A 57 -1.68 4.05 13.30
N THR A 58 -2.61 4.94 13.00
CA THR A 58 -3.75 4.62 12.14
C THR A 58 -3.39 4.75 10.67
N SER A 59 -4.02 3.98 9.81
CA SER A 59 -3.72 3.98 8.38
C SER A 59 -4.97 3.87 7.52
N SER A 60 -4.89 4.43 6.32
CA SER A 60 -5.88 4.28 5.26
C SER A 60 -5.42 3.20 4.30
N VAL A 61 -6.21 2.14 4.12
CA VAL A 61 -5.90 1.01 3.23
C VAL A 61 -6.77 1.10 1.99
N PHE A 62 -6.12 1.12 0.84
CA PHE A 62 -6.74 1.13 -0.48
C PHE A 62 -6.39 -0.13 -1.25
N SER A 63 -7.36 -0.68 -1.95
CA SER A 63 -7.16 -1.72 -2.96
C SER A 63 -7.36 -1.12 -4.36
N VAL A 64 -6.42 -1.33 -5.24
CA VAL A 64 -6.44 -0.82 -6.61
C VAL A 64 -6.61 -2.01 -7.57
N ASN A 65 -7.78 -2.11 -8.19
CA ASN A 65 -8.14 -3.27 -9.00
C ASN A 65 -8.17 -3.00 -10.49
N ASN A 66 -8.13 -1.76 -10.91
CA ASN A 66 -8.13 -1.39 -12.32
C ASN A 66 -7.02 -0.40 -12.65
N VAL A 67 -6.43 -0.58 -13.82
CA VAL A 67 -5.28 0.17 -14.30
C VAL A 67 -5.66 1.29 -15.24
N PHE A 68 -6.68 1.09 -16.06
CA PHE A 68 -7.10 2.04 -17.06
C PHE A 68 -8.63 2.09 -17.22
N PRO A 69 -9.21 3.27 -17.24
CA PRO A 69 -8.62 4.55 -16.82
C PRO A 69 -8.39 4.56 -15.32
N HIS A 70 -7.32 5.21 -14.85
CA HIS A 70 -7.10 5.35 -13.42
C HIS A 70 -7.36 6.77 -12.93
N ASP A 71 -7.93 6.87 -11.74
CA ASP A 71 -8.01 8.09 -10.96
C ASP A 71 -7.58 7.76 -9.52
N TRP A 72 -6.37 8.17 -9.17
CA TRP A 72 -5.79 7.95 -7.86
C TRP A 72 -5.86 9.19 -6.95
N SER A 73 -6.76 10.12 -7.27
CA SER A 73 -6.94 11.36 -6.51
C SER A 73 -7.20 11.11 -5.03
N CYS A 74 -8.02 10.10 -4.70
CA CYS A 74 -8.31 9.75 -3.31
C CYS A 74 -7.06 9.25 -2.55
N ILE A 75 -6.19 8.50 -3.22
CA ILE A 75 -4.91 8.04 -2.65
C ILE A 75 -3.97 9.23 -2.45
N LYS A 76 -3.84 10.10 -3.44
CA LYS A 76 -3.01 11.31 -3.34
C LYS A 76 -3.47 12.23 -2.22
N GLN A 77 -4.77 12.41 -2.06
CA GLN A 77 -5.36 13.19 -0.95
C GLN A 77 -5.06 12.54 0.41
N SER A 78 -5.15 11.22 0.50
CA SER A 78 -4.78 10.51 1.72
C SER A 78 -3.29 10.68 2.06
N VAL A 79 -2.40 10.58 1.07
CA VAL A 79 -0.95 10.80 1.29
C VAL A 79 -0.66 12.24 1.69
N ALA A 80 -1.35 13.23 1.11
CA ALA A 80 -1.20 14.62 1.52
C ALA A 80 -1.54 14.82 3.00
N ARG A 81 -2.51 14.07 3.51
CA ARG A 81 -2.92 14.11 4.91
C ARG A 81 -1.99 13.31 5.83
N THR A 82 -1.57 12.13 5.41
CA THR A 82 -0.77 11.20 6.24
C THR A 82 0.74 11.46 6.17
N GLY A 83 1.21 11.99 5.06
CA GLY A 83 2.65 12.18 4.79
C GLY A 83 3.43 10.91 4.49
N ARG A 84 2.77 9.75 4.43
CA ARG A 84 3.42 8.44 4.23
C ARG A 84 2.62 7.59 3.26
N LEU A 85 3.32 6.98 2.30
CA LEU A 85 2.76 6.00 1.37
C LEU A 85 3.55 4.70 1.42
N VAL A 86 2.84 3.61 1.61
CA VAL A 86 3.37 2.25 1.41
C VAL A 86 2.61 1.62 0.25
N VAL A 87 3.31 1.19 -0.77
CA VAL A 87 2.75 0.47 -1.91
C VAL A 87 3.12 -1.00 -1.79
N LEU A 88 2.13 -1.86 -1.86
CA LEU A 88 2.30 -3.31 -1.90
C LEU A 88 1.92 -3.79 -3.31
N ASP A 89 2.86 -4.34 -4.04
CA ASP A 89 2.65 -4.82 -5.41
C ASP A 89 3.33 -6.17 -5.59
N ASP A 90 2.53 -7.21 -5.71
CA ASP A 90 2.99 -8.58 -5.88
C ASP A 90 3.07 -9.02 -7.35
N SER A 91 3.01 -8.09 -8.29
CA SER A 91 3.09 -8.37 -9.71
C SER A 91 4.43 -9.00 -10.08
N LYS A 92 4.39 -9.94 -11.00
CA LYS A 92 5.57 -10.55 -11.63
C LYS A 92 6.10 -9.74 -12.81
N SER A 93 5.40 -8.67 -13.18
CA SER A 93 5.80 -7.80 -14.29
C SER A 93 6.99 -6.92 -13.94
N ILE A 94 7.85 -6.67 -14.91
CA ILE A 94 8.94 -5.70 -14.77
C ILE A 94 8.38 -4.28 -14.63
N ASN A 95 7.28 -3.99 -15.28
CA ASN A 95 6.60 -2.70 -15.24
C ASN A 95 5.51 -2.73 -14.17
N LEU A 96 5.88 -2.47 -12.93
CA LEU A 96 4.94 -2.43 -11.82
C LEU A 96 4.13 -1.15 -11.82
N LEU A 97 2.83 -1.29 -11.71
CA LEU A 97 1.90 -0.18 -11.55
C LEU A 97 2.13 0.60 -10.26
N GLY A 98 2.62 -0.07 -9.24
CA GLY A 98 3.02 0.57 -8.00
C GLY A 98 4.03 1.69 -8.20
N TYR A 99 4.95 1.56 -9.14
CA TYR A 99 5.89 2.64 -9.47
C TYR A 99 5.21 3.83 -10.14
N ALA A 100 4.19 3.61 -10.96
CA ALA A 100 3.41 4.70 -11.53
C ALA A 100 2.70 5.52 -10.45
N LEU A 101 2.12 4.85 -9.46
CA LEU A 101 1.53 5.53 -8.30
C LEU A 101 2.57 6.29 -7.48
N LEU A 102 3.73 5.69 -7.22
CA LEU A 102 4.83 6.38 -6.52
C LEU A 102 5.25 7.65 -7.25
N HIS A 103 5.34 7.60 -8.57
CA HIS A 103 5.70 8.74 -9.39
C HIS A 103 4.65 9.86 -9.30
N GLU A 104 3.37 9.53 -9.46
CA GLU A 104 2.29 10.51 -9.33
C GLU A 104 2.23 11.13 -7.92
N VAL A 105 2.44 10.33 -6.88
CA VAL A 105 2.50 10.83 -5.50
C VAL A 105 3.74 11.70 -5.28
N ALA A 106 4.88 11.34 -5.86
CA ALA A 106 6.09 12.16 -5.77
C ALA A 106 5.90 13.56 -6.37
N GLU A 107 5.13 13.66 -7.44
CA GLU A 107 4.80 14.94 -8.05
C GLU A 107 3.79 15.75 -7.21
N ALA A 108 2.76 15.09 -6.69
CA ALA A 108 1.70 15.73 -5.92
C ALA A 108 2.12 16.04 -4.47
N CYS A 109 2.91 15.17 -3.86
CA CYS A 109 3.32 15.22 -2.46
C CYS A 109 4.83 14.95 -2.34
N PRO A 110 5.71 15.86 -2.80
CA PRO A 110 7.15 15.60 -2.89
C PRO A 110 7.82 15.36 -1.54
N ALA A 111 7.24 15.86 -0.45
CA ALA A 111 7.78 15.71 0.91
C ALA A 111 7.35 14.40 1.59
N SER A 112 6.47 13.61 0.97
CA SER A 112 5.99 12.36 1.55
C SER A 112 7.07 11.29 1.62
N GLN A 113 7.03 10.47 2.67
CA GLN A 113 7.77 9.22 2.72
C GLN A 113 7.09 8.21 1.80
N ARG A 114 7.83 7.58 0.92
CA ARG A 114 7.32 6.62 -0.06
C ARG A 114 8.11 5.33 0.00
N ILE A 115 7.42 4.23 0.21
CA ILE A 115 8.00 2.89 0.29
C ILE A 115 7.21 1.99 -0.66
N ILE A 116 7.91 1.18 -1.44
CA ILE A 116 7.30 0.12 -2.25
C ILE A 116 7.85 -1.23 -1.82
N VAL A 117 6.95 -2.17 -1.62
CA VAL A 117 7.28 -3.58 -1.38
C VAL A 117 6.86 -4.37 -2.60
N THR A 118 7.84 -4.99 -3.24
CA THR A 118 7.66 -5.81 -4.44
C THR A 118 8.12 -7.24 -4.18
N ARG A 119 7.83 -8.13 -5.12
CA ARG A 119 8.46 -9.46 -5.12
C ARG A 119 9.96 -9.29 -5.26
N GLU A 120 10.71 -10.06 -4.49
CA GLU A 120 12.14 -10.21 -4.73
C GLU A 120 12.32 -10.88 -6.10
N ALA A 121 13.07 -10.23 -6.97
CA ALA A 121 13.46 -10.82 -8.24
C ALA A 121 14.51 -11.90 -7.97
N GLU A 122 14.08 -13.11 -7.63
CA GLU A 122 14.95 -14.26 -7.72
C GLU A 122 15.16 -14.59 -9.20
N ILE A 123 16.36 -14.36 -9.67
CA ILE A 123 16.83 -14.82 -10.98
C ILE A 123 17.15 -16.32 -10.84
N ASP A 124 16.15 -17.11 -10.56
CA ASP A 124 16.30 -18.54 -10.57
C ASP A 124 15.20 -19.16 -11.45
N PHE A 125 15.61 -19.85 -12.49
CA PHE A 125 14.72 -20.56 -13.41
C PHE A 125 14.12 -21.83 -12.78
N GLY A 126 14.25 -22.01 -11.48
CA GLY A 126 13.57 -23.06 -10.74
C GLY A 126 12.11 -22.71 -10.46
N VAL A 127 11.32 -23.73 -10.11
CA VAL A 127 9.98 -23.53 -9.55
C VAL A 127 10.13 -22.91 -8.17
N SER A 128 10.37 -21.62 -8.14
CA SER A 128 10.38 -20.83 -6.90
C SER A 128 8.96 -20.78 -6.36
N PRO A 129 8.72 -21.06 -5.07
CA PRO A 129 7.44 -20.75 -4.46
C PRO A 129 7.16 -19.25 -4.61
N ASP A 130 5.91 -18.91 -4.81
CA ASP A 130 5.43 -17.53 -4.88
C ASP A 130 5.72 -16.80 -3.56
N THR A 131 6.94 -16.27 -3.44
CA THR A 131 7.37 -15.56 -2.25
C THR A 131 7.22 -14.05 -2.41
N PHE A 132 6.01 -13.58 -2.16
CA PHE A 132 5.82 -12.18 -1.78
C PHE A 132 6.02 -12.11 -0.26
N HIS A 133 7.20 -11.70 0.16
CA HIS A 133 7.55 -11.64 1.57
C HIS A 133 7.62 -10.20 2.05
N ILE A 134 6.94 -9.92 3.17
CA ILE A 134 6.98 -8.62 3.83
C ILE A 134 7.61 -8.81 5.20
N ASP A 135 8.70 -8.10 5.46
CA ASP A 135 9.22 -7.93 6.81
C ASP A 135 8.39 -6.83 7.51
N TYR A 136 7.30 -7.25 8.14
CA TYR A 136 6.39 -6.34 8.82
C TYR A 136 7.06 -5.57 9.95
N ASP A 137 7.92 -6.20 10.72
CA ASP A 137 8.57 -5.56 11.86
C ASP A 137 9.51 -4.44 11.40
N ALA A 138 10.30 -4.67 10.37
CA ALA A 138 11.16 -3.65 9.78
C ALA A 138 10.35 -2.51 9.17
N LEU A 139 9.27 -2.83 8.46
CA LEU A 139 8.41 -1.86 7.82
C LEU A 139 7.68 -0.99 8.84
N VAL A 140 7.09 -1.59 9.86
CA VAL A 140 6.42 -0.88 10.96
C VAL A 140 7.41 0.01 11.70
N TYR A 141 8.59 -0.51 12.02
CA TYR A 141 9.64 0.27 12.67
C TYR A 141 10.00 1.51 11.85
N ARG A 142 10.19 1.36 10.56
CA ARG A 142 10.52 2.46 9.65
C ARG A 142 9.43 3.51 9.60
N LEU A 143 8.16 3.09 9.53
CA LEU A 143 7.01 3.98 9.47
C LEU A 143 6.78 4.74 10.79
N VAL A 144 7.03 4.10 11.92
CA VAL A 144 6.82 4.68 13.25
C VAL A 144 7.98 5.58 13.67
N SER A 145 9.22 5.21 13.32
CA SER A 145 10.45 5.88 13.79
C SER A 145 10.86 7.07 12.97
N GLU A 146 10.57 7.07 11.65
CA GLU A 146 10.86 8.20 10.80
C GLU A 146 9.69 9.18 10.87
N PRO A 147 9.87 10.40 11.42
CA PRO A 147 8.85 11.42 11.30
C PRO A 147 8.58 11.68 9.81
N SER A 148 7.31 11.94 9.47
CA SER A 148 7.02 12.46 8.14
C SER A 148 7.95 13.64 7.94
N LYS A 149 8.82 13.57 6.95
CA LYS A 149 9.68 14.70 6.63
C LYS A 149 8.78 15.85 6.26
N GLU A 150 8.67 16.82 7.18
CA GLU A 150 8.11 18.11 6.78
C GLU A 150 8.90 18.60 5.58
N PRO A 151 8.22 19.21 4.59
CA PRO A 151 8.92 19.76 3.45
C PRO A 151 10.01 20.69 3.99
N THR A 152 11.27 20.30 3.79
CA THR A 152 12.36 21.21 4.02
C THR A 152 12.23 22.27 2.95
N VAL A 153 11.64 23.40 3.33
CA VAL A 153 11.67 24.57 2.47
C VAL A 153 13.13 25.04 2.47
N VAL A 154 13.78 24.69 1.41
CA VAL A 154 15.08 25.30 1.09
C VAL A 154 14.80 26.60 0.36
#